data_5896c632ff02bdfc3065f43c0a26fbff
#
_entry.id   5896c632ff02bdfc3065f43c0a26fbff
#
_cell.length_a   1.000
_cell.length_b   1.000
_cell.length_c   1.000
_cell.angle_alpha   90.00
_cell.angle_beta   90.00
_cell.angle_gamma   90.00
#
_symmetry.space_group_name_H-M   'P 1'
#
loop_
_entity.id
_entity.type
_entity.pdbx_description
1 polymer ?
#
loop_
_entity_poly.entity_id
_entity_poly.type
_entity_poly.pdbx_seq_one_letter_code
_entity_poly.pdbx_strand_id
1 'polypeptide(L)'
;MKNGKNINIFRKKEKSPYEKIKLFFINLISIVVVGTFIFSYLKSNYSINRSNSIPTGIYKLYPLENIKKGDIVTFTVSEDLKNFMLERSYIRKSTVGFIKIVVGVEGDTVEINDNLLINGKIIKKNLSKVDSLGRKLPLKIGKYTLKKDEYFMLGKHKRSFDSSYMGVIKKDQMKNKAELIYAFEESLWKKY
;
A
#
# COMPACT_ATOMS: atom_id res chain seq x y z
N MET A 1 -57.64 44.16 -39.22
CA MET A 1 -57.19 42.77 -39.00
C MET A 1 -56.01 42.82 -38.10
N LYS A 2 -56.16 42.42 -36.78
CA LYS A 2 -55.08 42.35 -35.81
C LYS A 2 -54.80 40.87 -35.52
N ASN A 3 -53.65 40.37 -36.01
CA ASN A 3 -53.15 39.06 -35.73
C ASN A 3 -52.63 39.01 -34.26
N GLY A 4 -53.44 38.43 -33.37
CA GLY A 4 -52.96 38.08 -32.02
C GLY A 4 -52.05 36.86 -32.09
N LYS A 5 -50.73 37.04 -31.84
CA LYS A 5 -49.79 35.94 -31.59
C LYS A 5 -50.10 35.36 -30.25
N ASN A 6 -50.66 34.12 -30.21
CA ASN A 6 -50.72 33.30 -29.01
C ASN A 6 -49.31 32.89 -28.61
N ILE A 7 -48.73 33.59 -27.64
CA ILE A 7 -47.49 33.16 -26.97
C ILE A 7 -47.89 32.13 -25.92
N ASN A 8 -47.77 30.84 -26.27
CA ASN A 8 -47.87 29.74 -25.29
C ASN A 8 -46.69 29.79 -24.34
N ILE A 9 -46.83 30.55 -23.25
CA ILE A 9 -45.86 30.53 -22.13
C ILE A 9 -46.08 29.23 -21.40
N PHE A 10 -45.21 28.23 -21.65
CA PHE A 10 -45.16 26.99 -20.83
C PHE A 10 -44.81 27.38 -19.39
N ARG A 11 -45.84 27.62 -18.59
CA ARG A 11 -45.70 27.88 -17.16
C ARG A 11 -45.21 26.59 -16.52
N LYS A 12 -43.92 26.48 -16.21
CA LYS A 12 -43.33 25.32 -15.50
C LYS A 12 -44.07 25.20 -14.17
N LYS A 13 -44.86 24.14 -14.01
CA LYS A 13 -45.64 23.89 -12.80
C LYS A 13 -44.69 23.77 -11.61
N GLU A 14 -44.81 24.65 -10.61
CA GLU A 14 -43.97 24.58 -9.41
C GLU A 14 -44.25 23.25 -8.68
N LYS A 15 -43.16 22.54 -8.32
CA LYS A 15 -43.26 21.30 -7.59
C LYS A 15 -43.82 21.56 -6.19
N SER A 16 -44.68 20.69 -5.70
CA SER A 16 -45.21 20.77 -4.34
C SER A 16 -44.10 20.64 -3.29
N PRO A 17 -44.25 21.14 -2.06
CA PRO A 17 -43.26 20.97 -1.01
C PRO A 17 -42.85 19.51 -0.79
N TYR A 18 -43.82 18.59 -0.87
CA TYR A 18 -43.58 17.16 -0.78
C TYR A 18 -42.72 16.62 -1.90
N GLU A 19 -42.96 17.02 -3.15
CA GLU A 19 -42.13 16.63 -4.29
C GLU A 19 -40.71 17.18 -4.18
N LYS A 20 -40.54 18.40 -3.67
CA LYS A 20 -39.20 18.98 -3.41
C LYS A 20 -38.43 18.17 -2.35
N ILE A 21 -39.08 17.79 -1.24
CA ILE A 21 -38.50 16.96 -0.20
C ILE A 21 -38.16 15.56 -0.72
N LYS A 22 -39.07 14.91 -1.44
CA LYS A 22 -38.83 13.60 -2.06
C LYS A 22 -37.61 13.65 -2.99
N LEU A 23 -37.53 14.67 -3.83
CA LEU A 23 -36.43 14.84 -4.77
C LEU A 23 -35.10 15.08 -4.03
N PHE A 24 -35.10 15.83 -2.93
CA PHE A 24 -33.94 16.02 -2.06
C PHE A 24 -33.41 14.70 -1.52
N PHE A 25 -34.27 13.84 -0.97
CA PHE A 25 -33.85 12.53 -0.46
C PHE A 25 -33.36 11.59 -1.56
N ILE A 26 -33.99 11.60 -2.73
CA ILE A 26 -33.52 10.82 -3.89
C ILE A 26 -32.10 11.26 -4.30
N ASN A 27 -31.85 12.57 -4.40
CA ASN A 27 -30.53 13.09 -4.73
C ASN A 27 -29.50 12.75 -3.66
N LEU A 28 -29.84 12.87 -2.37
CA LEU A 28 -28.97 12.52 -1.26
C LEU A 28 -28.57 11.04 -1.31
N ILE A 29 -29.54 10.15 -1.49
CA ILE A 29 -29.28 8.71 -1.64
C ILE A 29 -28.38 8.43 -2.85
N SER A 30 -28.64 9.07 -3.99
CA SER A 30 -27.82 8.93 -5.20
C SER A 30 -26.36 9.36 -4.96
N ILE A 31 -26.13 10.47 -4.26
CA ILE A 31 -24.79 10.93 -3.90
C ILE A 31 -24.08 9.92 -3.00
N VAL A 32 -24.78 9.38 -1.98
CA VAL A 32 -24.22 8.37 -1.09
C VAL A 32 -23.84 7.10 -1.86
N VAL A 33 -24.73 6.61 -2.72
CA VAL A 33 -24.48 5.42 -3.55
C VAL A 33 -23.29 5.64 -4.47
N VAL A 34 -23.25 6.73 -5.22
CA VAL A 34 -22.11 7.05 -6.10
C VAL A 34 -20.82 7.20 -5.30
N GLY A 35 -20.89 7.89 -4.16
CA GLY A 35 -19.73 8.07 -3.25
C GLY A 35 -19.17 6.74 -2.74
N THR A 36 -20.05 5.79 -2.38
CA THR A 36 -19.61 4.44 -1.94
C THR A 36 -18.95 3.65 -3.06
N PHE A 37 -19.45 3.74 -4.29
CA PHE A 37 -18.83 3.11 -5.47
C PHE A 37 -17.45 3.69 -5.76
N ILE A 38 -17.32 5.03 -5.78
CA ILE A 38 -16.03 5.71 -5.99
C ILE A 38 -15.03 5.32 -4.88
N PHE A 39 -15.45 5.35 -3.62
CA PHE A 39 -14.61 4.98 -2.49
C PHE A 39 -14.12 3.52 -2.58
N SER A 40 -15.03 2.59 -2.91
CA SER A 40 -14.70 1.18 -3.11
C SER A 40 -13.69 0.99 -4.24
N TYR A 41 -13.92 1.67 -5.38
CA TYR A 41 -12.98 1.64 -6.51
C TYR A 41 -11.60 2.16 -6.13
N LEU A 42 -11.52 3.32 -5.46
CA LEU A 42 -10.25 3.89 -5.03
C LEU A 42 -9.52 2.97 -4.06
N LYS A 43 -10.21 2.41 -3.07
CA LYS A 43 -9.64 1.47 -2.09
C LYS A 43 -9.11 0.19 -2.73
N SER A 44 -9.75 -0.30 -3.79
CA SER A 44 -9.34 -1.53 -4.49
C SER A 44 -8.14 -1.30 -5.41
N ASN A 45 -7.98 -0.10 -5.97
CA ASN A 45 -7.00 0.17 -7.01
C ASN A 45 -5.82 1.02 -6.55
N TYR A 46 -5.90 1.63 -5.35
CA TYR A 46 -4.85 2.52 -4.86
C TYR A 46 -4.51 2.24 -3.40
N SER A 47 -3.26 2.49 -3.05
CA SER A 47 -2.73 2.42 -1.68
C SER A 47 -1.94 3.67 -1.35
N ILE A 48 -2.06 4.16 -0.12
CA ILE A 48 -1.29 5.30 0.36
C ILE A 48 -0.21 4.78 1.30
N ASN A 49 1.06 4.93 0.90
CA ASN A 49 2.19 4.66 1.78
C ASN A 49 2.58 5.92 2.55
N ARG A 50 2.49 5.83 3.87
CA ARG A 50 2.94 6.88 4.81
C ARG A 50 4.20 6.49 5.57
N SER A 51 4.76 5.31 5.30
CA SER A 51 5.98 4.81 5.96
C SER A 51 7.22 5.20 5.17
N ASN A 52 8.30 5.53 5.87
CA ASN A 52 9.57 5.91 5.23
C ASN A 52 10.37 4.72 4.70
N SER A 53 9.82 3.51 4.70
CA SER A 53 10.56 2.33 4.22
C SER A 53 10.77 2.30 2.71
N ILE A 54 9.83 2.86 1.95
CA ILE A 54 9.91 3.17 0.52
C ILE A 54 9.29 4.57 0.33
N PRO A 55 9.38 5.20 -0.85
CA PRO A 55 8.83 6.54 -1.06
C PRO A 55 7.41 6.69 -0.52
N THR A 56 7.17 7.73 0.28
CA THR A 56 5.83 8.08 0.74
C THR A 56 5.03 8.62 -0.43
N GLY A 57 3.78 8.17 -0.59
CA GLY A 57 3.02 8.59 -1.76
C GLY A 57 1.79 7.72 -2.03
N ILE A 58 1.21 7.94 -3.20
CA ILE A 58 0.08 7.17 -3.73
C ILE A 58 0.63 6.12 -4.70
N TYR A 59 0.23 4.90 -4.48
CA TYR A 59 0.58 3.74 -5.30
C TYR A 59 -0.66 3.19 -5.99
N LYS A 60 -0.57 2.97 -7.29
CA LYS A 60 -1.57 2.21 -8.04
C LYS A 60 -1.30 0.73 -7.85
N LEU A 61 -2.36 -0.04 -7.64
CA LEU A 61 -2.31 -1.47 -7.39
C LEU A 61 -2.65 -2.25 -8.66
N TYR A 62 -1.94 -3.36 -8.86
CA TYR A 62 -2.10 -4.28 -9.99
C TYR A 62 -2.19 -5.72 -9.49
N PRO A 63 -2.78 -6.64 -10.26
CA PRO A 63 -2.74 -8.06 -9.95
C PRO A 63 -1.32 -8.60 -9.73
N LEU A 64 -1.19 -9.65 -8.90
CA LEU A 64 0.08 -10.35 -8.65
C LEU A 64 0.42 -11.30 -9.79
N GLU A 65 1.05 -10.79 -10.82
CA GLU A 65 1.51 -11.58 -11.96
C GLU A 65 3.01 -11.38 -12.18
N ASN A 66 3.73 -12.47 -12.52
CA ASN A 66 5.13 -12.41 -12.92
C ASN A 66 6.03 -11.54 -12.00
N ILE A 67 6.03 -11.86 -10.70
CA ILE A 67 6.79 -11.12 -9.69
C ILE A 67 8.29 -11.29 -9.95
N LYS A 68 9.01 -10.15 -10.04
CA LYS A 68 10.46 -10.12 -10.28
C LYS A 68 11.15 -9.14 -9.33
N LYS A 69 12.48 -9.25 -9.26
CA LYS A 69 13.30 -8.29 -8.51
C LYS A 69 13.06 -6.86 -9.01
N GLY A 70 12.92 -5.94 -8.06
CA GLY A 70 12.59 -4.53 -8.31
C GLY A 70 11.09 -4.22 -8.23
N ASP A 71 10.22 -5.22 -8.34
CA ASP A 71 8.78 -4.99 -8.16
C ASP A 71 8.50 -4.51 -6.75
N ILE A 72 7.58 -3.57 -6.62
CA ILE A 72 7.02 -3.15 -5.34
C ILE A 72 5.75 -3.97 -5.13
N VAL A 73 5.61 -4.57 -3.95
CA VAL A 73 4.45 -5.39 -3.62
C VAL A 73 3.86 -5.04 -2.27
N THR A 74 2.54 -5.22 -2.16
CA THR A 74 1.82 -5.15 -0.89
C THR A 74 1.64 -6.56 -0.33
N PHE A 75 1.78 -6.72 0.99
CA PHE A 75 1.66 -8.02 1.64
C PHE A 75 1.21 -7.88 3.10
N THR A 76 0.81 -9.00 3.68
CA THR A 76 0.50 -9.13 5.11
C THR A 76 1.55 -10.00 5.79
N VAL A 77 1.63 -9.91 7.10
CA VAL A 77 2.48 -10.76 7.93
C VAL A 77 1.61 -11.60 8.87
N SER A 78 2.20 -12.60 9.54
CA SER A 78 1.49 -13.37 10.57
C SER A 78 1.02 -12.47 11.72
N GLU A 79 -0.04 -12.86 12.41
CA GLU A 79 -0.56 -12.10 13.55
C GLU A 79 0.49 -11.97 14.67
N ASP A 80 1.30 -13.02 14.93
CA ASP A 80 2.37 -12.95 15.93
C ASP A 80 3.40 -11.88 15.61
N LEU A 81 3.83 -11.80 14.34
CA LEU A 81 4.77 -10.78 13.90
C LEU A 81 4.14 -9.39 13.95
N LYS A 82 2.88 -9.28 13.60
CA LYS A 82 2.12 -8.03 13.68
C LYS A 82 1.99 -7.56 15.13
N ASN A 83 1.67 -8.47 16.07
CA ASN A 83 1.59 -8.18 17.50
C ASN A 83 2.94 -7.71 18.05
N PHE A 84 4.02 -8.43 17.73
CA PHE A 84 5.38 -8.00 18.05
C PHE A 84 5.69 -6.57 17.60
N MET A 85 5.29 -6.23 16.37
CA MET A 85 5.50 -4.88 15.82
C MET A 85 4.62 -3.84 16.49
N LEU A 86 3.39 -4.18 16.88
CA LEU A 86 2.48 -3.31 17.63
C LEU A 86 3.00 -3.01 19.04
N GLU A 87 3.42 -4.04 19.80
CA GLU A 87 3.98 -3.90 21.13
C GLU A 87 5.22 -3.00 21.16
N ARG A 88 6.00 -3.05 20.08
CA ARG A 88 7.19 -2.21 19.93
C ARG A 88 6.93 -0.84 19.27
N SER A 89 5.68 -0.55 18.97
CA SER A 89 5.28 0.69 18.30
C SER A 89 5.96 0.91 16.93
N TYR A 90 6.33 -0.18 16.23
CA TYR A 90 6.85 -0.11 14.87
C TYR A 90 5.76 0.18 13.84
N ILE A 91 4.52 -0.19 14.17
CA ILE A 91 3.34 0.04 13.35
C ILE A 91 2.19 0.57 14.21
N ARG A 92 1.16 1.09 13.57
CA ARG A 92 -0.08 1.53 14.22
C ARG A 92 -1.13 0.41 14.17
N LYS A 93 -2.10 0.42 15.10
CA LYS A 93 -3.24 -0.53 15.09
C LYS A 93 -4.01 -0.52 13.77
N SER A 94 -4.08 0.62 13.09
CA SER A 94 -4.72 0.77 11.78
C SER A 94 -3.90 0.23 10.60
N THR A 95 -2.69 -0.31 10.83
CA THR A 95 -1.86 -0.87 9.76
C THR A 95 -2.45 -2.21 9.31
N VAL A 96 -2.90 -2.27 8.07
CA VAL A 96 -3.54 -3.46 7.47
C VAL A 96 -2.59 -4.26 6.58
N GLY A 97 -1.46 -3.68 6.17
CA GLY A 97 -0.48 -4.35 5.30
C GLY A 97 0.81 -3.57 5.19
N PHE A 98 1.73 -4.15 4.48
CA PHE A 98 3.08 -3.62 4.24
C PHE A 98 3.31 -3.45 2.75
N ILE A 99 4.22 -2.56 2.40
CA ILE A 99 4.65 -2.32 1.04
C ILE A 99 6.18 -2.27 0.99
N LYS A 100 6.81 -3.10 0.15
CA LYS A 100 8.27 -3.24 0.04
C LYS A 100 8.69 -3.60 -1.37
N ILE A 101 10.00 -3.57 -1.61
CA ILE A 101 10.62 -3.94 -2.88
C ILE A 101 11.06 -5.40 -2.81
N VAL A 102 10.75 -6.18 -3.84
CA VAL A 102 11.26 -7.53 -4.03
C VAL A 102 12.74 -7.45 -4.40
N VAL A 103 13.62 -8.06 -3.61
CA VAL A 103 15.06 -8.10 -3.89
C VAL A 103 15.59 -9.53 -4.08
N GLY A 104 14.83 -10.53 -3.62
CA GLY A 104 15.13 -11.94 -3.81
C GLY A 104 13.90 -12.71 -4.27
N VAL A 105 14.12 -13.69 -5.16
CA VAL A 105 13.10 -14.58 -5.74
C VAL A 105 13.60 -16.01 -5.71
N GLU A 106 12.77 -16.98 -6.09
CA GLU A 106 13.11 -18.40 -6.18
C GLU A 106 14.51 -18.62 -6.80
N GLY A 107 15.32 -19.49 -6.17
CA GLY A 107 16.68 -19.81 -6.57
C GLY A 107 17.76 -18.85 -6.07
N ASP A 108 17.40 -17.67 -5.58
CA ASP A 108 18.40 -16.77 -5.00
C ASP A 108 18.89 -17.27 -3.63
N THR A 109 20.20 -17.17 -3.40
CA THR A 109 20.80 -17.44 -2.10
C THR A 109 20.84 -16.14 -1.28
N VAL A 110 20.18 -16.16 -0.14
CA VAL A 110 20.19 -15.08 0.84
C VAL A 110 21.17 -15.43 1.95
N GLU A 111 22.06 -14.51 2.30
CA GLU A 111 22.96 -14.63 3.44
C GLU A 111 22.85 -13.41 4.32
N ILE A 112 22.57 -13.63 5.60
CA ILE A 112 22.43 -12.59 6.62
C ILE A 112 23.45 -12.84 7.72
N ASN A 113 24.35 -11.89 7.86
CA ASN A 113 25.29 -11.78 8.98
C ASN A 113 25.25 -10.33 9.50
N ASP A 114 26.35 -9.61 9.58
CA ASP A 114 26.33 -8.16 9.80
C ASP A 114 25.85 -7.39 8.56
N ASN A 115 25.82 -8.06 7.41
CA ASN A 115 25.31 -7.53 6.16
C ASN A 115 24.22 -8.46 5.61
N LEU A 116 23.44 -7.96 4.65
CA LEU A 116 22.60 -8.77 3.79
C LEU A 116 23.26 -8.95 2.44
N LEU A 117 23.45 -10.20 2.03
CA LEU A 117 23.91 -10.55 0.70
C LEU A 117 22.84 -11.33 -0.04
N ILE A 118 22.74 -11.11 -1.34
CA ILE A 118 21.94 -11.94 -2.25
C ILE A 118 22.85 -12.39 -3.38
N ASN A 119 22.98 -13.71 -3.58
CA ASN A 119 23.90 -14.34 -4.54
C ASN A 119 25.34 -13.85 -4.37
N GLY A 120 25.79 -13.68 -3.12
CA GLY A 120 27.13 -13.19 -2.78
C GLY A 120 27.33 -11.69 -2.92
N LYS A 121 26.36 -10.94 -3.48
CA LYS A 121 26.43 -9.47 -3.61
C LYS A 121 25.85 -8.79 -2.37
N ILE A 122 26.60 -7.87 -1.77
CA ILE A 122 26.10 -7.07 -0.64
C ILE A 122 24.98 -6.13 -1.13
N ILE A 123 23.79 -6.31 -0.55
CA ILE A 123 22.61 -5.48 -0.83
C ILE A 123 22.39 -4.43 0.26
N LYS A 124 22.68 -4.79 1.54
CA LYS A 124 22.53 -3.86 2.67
C LYS A 124 23.67 -4.11 3.67
N LYS A 125 24.39 -3.06 4.04
CA LYS A 125 25.51 -3.12 5.01
C LYS A 125 25.02 -2.78 6.42
N ASN A 126 25.74 -3.27 7.42
CA ASN A 126 25.58 -2.91 8.82
C ASN A 126 24.13 -3.04 9.30
N LEU A 127 23.60 -4.25 9.21
CA LEU A 127 22.26 -4.56 9.71
C LEU A 127 22.20 -4.28 11.22
N SER A 128 21.21 -3.51 11.64
CA SER A 128 21.04 -3.17 13.05
C SER A 128 20.66 -4.40 13.87
N LYS A 129 21.34 -4.61 14.99
CA LYS A 129 21.03 -5.68 15.94
C LYS A 129 20.03 -5.22 17.01
N VAL A 130 19.87 -3.90 17.15
CA VAL A 130 18.96 -3.28 18.11
C VAL A 130 18.13 -2.17 17.44
N ASP A 131 16.97 -1.91 18.00
CA ASP A 131 16.12 -0.80 17.57
C ASP A 131 16.56 0.54 18.18
N SER A 132 15.77 1.60 17.95
CA SER A 132 16.08 2.96 18.46
C SER A 132 16.04 3.08 19.98
N LEU A 133 15.45 2.11 20.67
CA LEU A 133 15.37 2.04 22.13
C LEU A 133 16.35 1.01 22.71
N GLY A 134 17.33 0.51 21.91
CA GLY A 134 18.30 -0.48 22.34
C GLY A 134 17.75 -1.91 22.48
N ARG A 135 16.51 -2.18 22.10
CA ARG A 135 15.90 -3.51 22.21
C ARG A 135 16.37 -4.39 21.06
N LYS A 136 16.71 -5.66 21.37
CA LYS A 136 17.20 -6.63 20.38
C LYS A 136 16.22 -6.83 19.24
N LEU A 137 16.69 -6.74 17.99
CA LEU A 137 15.92 -7.03 16.78
C LEU A 137 16.00 -8.53 16.44
N PRO A 138 14.94 -9.12 15.87
CA PRO A 138 14.88 -10.54 15.51
C PRO A 138 15.58 -10.80 14.15
N LEU A 139 16.85 -10.44 14.05
CA LEU A 139 17.65 -10.61 12.83
C LEU A 139 17.70 -12.08 12.42
N LYS A 140 17.38 -12.39 11.18
CA LYS A 140 17.30 -13.74 10.60
C LYS A 140 18.68 -14.20 10.10
N ILE A 141 19.64 -14.28 11.02
CA ILE A 141 21.02 -14.72 10.71
C ILE A 141 21.02 -16.10 10.08
N GLY A 142 21.76 -16.27 8.99
CA GLY A 142 21.94 -17.55 8.31
C GLY A 142 22.11 -17.39 6.81
N LYS A 143 22.29 -18.54 6.15
CA LYS A 143 22.39 -18.66 4.70
C LYS A 143 21.39 -19.68 4.21
N TYR A 144 20.58 -19.33 3.22
CA TYR A 144 19.55 -20.21 2.67
C TYR A 144 19.18 -19.81 1.25
N THR A 145 18.64 -20.75 0.49
CA THR A 145 18.16 -20.49 -0.89
C THR A 145 16.64 -20.35 -0.84
N LEU A 146 16.12 -19.32 -1.50
CA LEU A 146 14.70 -19.07 -1.62
C LEU A 146 14.04 -20.19 -2.46
N LYS A 147 13.01 -20.79 -1.90
CA LYS A 147 12.21 -21.83 -2.52
C LYS A 147 11.15 -21.21 -3.45
N LYS A 148 10.46 -22.05 -4.18
CA LYS A 148 9.29 -21.65 -4.95
C LYS A 148 8.29 -20.89 -4.07
N ASP A 149 7.76 -19.79 -4.60
CA ASP A 149 6.81 -18.90 -3.94
C ASP A 149 7.35 -18.22 -2.65
N GLU A 150 8.67 -18.19 -2.47
CA GLU A 150 9.35 -17.43 -1.41
C GLU A 150 10.03 -16.19 -1.99
N TYR A 151 9.85 -15.08 -1.30
CA TYR A 151 10.36 -13.77 -1.72
C TYR A 151 11.06 -13.06 -0.57
N PHE A 152 12.11 -12.33 -0.91
CA PHE A 152 12.83 -11.50 0.05
C PHE A 152 12.57 -10.03 -0.23
N MET A 153 12.07 -9.31 0.79
CA MET A 153 11.57 -7.95 0.67
C MET A 153 12.45 -6.97 1.42
N LEU A 154 12.78 -5.84 0.80
CA LEU A 154 13.49 -4.75 1.46
C LEU A 154 12.74 -3.42 1.38
N GLY A 155 12.97 -2.60 2.39
CA GLY A 155 12.75 -1.16 2.31
C GLY A 155 14.05 -0.44 1.94
N LYS A 156 13.93 0.69 1.24
CA LYS A 156 15.09 1.55 0.90
C LYS A 156 15.73 2.20 2.13
N HIS A 157 14.91 2.53 3.13
CA HIS A 157 15.42 3.20 4.33
C HIS A 157 16.28 2.25 5.16
N LYS A 158 17.46 2.72 5.64
CA LYS A 158 18.42 1.90 6.41
C LYS A 158 17.82 1.25 7.66
N ARG A 159 16.85 1.91 8.31
CA ARG A 159 16.13 1.43 9.49
C ARG A 159 14.81 0.72 9.15
N SER A 160 14.63 0.30 7.90
CA SER A 160 13.42 -0.45 7.54
C SER A 160 13.38 -1.79 8.26
N PHE A 161 12.26 -2.06 8.91
CA PHE A 161 11.94 -3.41 9.38
C PHE A 161 11.42 -4.18 8.16
N ASP A 162 12.22 -5.11 7.66
CA ASP A 162 12.01 -5.82 6.40
C ASP A 162 12.38 -7.30 6.54
N SER A 163 12.53 -8.04 5.44
CA SER A 163 12.81 -9.48 5.48
C SER A 163 14.07 -9.86 6.24
N SER A 164 15.02 -8.94 6.46
CA SER A 164 16.16 -9.19 7.36
C SER A 164 15.71 -9.53 8.78
N TYR A 165 14.54 -9.05 9.18
CA TYR A 165 13.94 -9.24 10.51
C TYR A 165 12.64 -10.05 10.46
N MET A 166 11.83 -9.88 9.40
CA MET A 166 10.57 -10.57 9.22
C MET A 166 10.76 -12.03 8.74
N GLY A 167 11.86 -12.29 8.00
CA GLY A 167 12.07 -13.51 7.26
C GLY A 167 11.48 -13.44 5.84
N VAL A 168 11.41 -14.58 5.16
CA VAL A 168 10.84 -14.69 3.83
C VAL A 168 9.34 -14.40 3.83
N ILE A 169 8.85 -13.80 2.75
CA ILE A 169 7.41 -13.58 2.53
C ILE A 169 6.96 -14.56 1.47
N LYS A 170 5.92 -15.32 1.76
CA LYS A 170 5.32 -16.28 0.83
C LYS A 170 4.32 -15.59 -0.10
N LYS A 171 4.12 -16.17 -1.27
CA LYS A 171 3.19 -15.64 -2.28
C LYS A 171 1.76 -15.47 -1.77
N ASP A 172 1.27 -16.36 -0.93
CA ASP A 172 -0.07 -16.29 -0.32
C ASP A 172 -0.26 -15.09 0.64
N GLN A 173 0.84 -14.57 1.19
CA GLN A 173 0.85 -13.37 2.01
C GLN A 173 0.80 -12.08 1.17
N MET A 174 1.15 -12.17 -0.11
CA MET A 174 1.14 -11.02 -1.02
C MET A 174 -0.27 -10.71 -1.52
N LYS A 175 -0.51 -9.45 -1.86
CA LYS A 175 -1.84 -8.99 -2.30
C LYS A 175 -1.81 -8.39 -3.70
N ASN A 176 -0.93 -7.43 -3.94
CA ASN A 176 -0.87 -6.67 -5.19
C ASN A 176 0.57 -6.32 -5.53
N LYS A 177 0.85 -6.16 -6.81
CA LYS A 177 1.95 -5.31 -7.28
C LYS A 177 1.55 -3.86 -7.12
N ALA A 178 2.52 -2.97 -6.91
CA ALA A 178 2.25 -1.56 -6.70
C ALA A 178 3.24 -0.70 -7.50
N GLU A 179 2.76 0.41 -8.02
CA GLU A 179 3.56 1.38 -8.75
C GLU A 179 3.35 2.77 -8.15
N LEU A 180 4.42 3.48 -7.88
CA LEU A 180 4.36 4.85 -7.37
C LEU A 180 3.86 5.79 -8.47
N ILE A 181 2.68 6.39 -8.27
CA ILE A 181 2.12 7.37 -9.22
C ILE A 181 2.25 8.80 -8.74
N TYR A 182 2.36 9.01 -7.42
CA TYR A 182 2.58 10.34 -6.84
C TYR A 182 3.38 10.23 -5.54
N ALA A 183 4.52 10.94 -5.46
CA ALA A 183 5.34 11.04 -4.25
C ALA A 183 4.94 12.28 -3.44
N PHE A 184 4.73 12.13 -2.12
CA PHE A 184 4.38 13.27 -1.26
C PHE A 184 5.58 14.19 -1.00
N GLU A 185 6.79 13.63 -0.93
CA GLU A 185 8.04 14.38 -0.76
C GLU A 185 9.15 13.76 -1.62
N GLU A 186 9.63 14.52 -2.59
CA GLU A 186 10.74 14.09 -3.47
C GLU A 186 12.13 14.24 -2.81
N SER A 187 12.24 15.15 -1.82
CA SER A 187 13.52 15.57 -1.25
C SER A 187 14.16 14.53 -0.32
N LEU A 188 13.40 13.69 0.36
CA LEU A 188 13.93 12.72 1.33
C LEU A 188 14.57 11.48 0.68
N TRP A 189 14.26 11.21 -0.61
CA TRP A 189 14.68 9.98 -1.30
C TRP A 189 15.93 10.15 -2.16
N LYS A 190 16.32 11.41 -2.46
CA LYS A 190 17.55 11.72 -3.21
C LYS A 190 18.82 11.69 -2.35
N LYS A 191 18.68 11.54 -1.03
CA LYS A 191 19.80 11.55 -0.06
C LYS A 191 20.32 10.17 0.37
N TYR A 192 19.77 9.06 -0.19
CA TYR A 192 20.14 7.71 0.25
C TYR A 192 20.38 6.77 -0.94
#